data_ec1ed9690853ee7ca1cc39e898ce63a9
#
_entry.id   ec1ed9690853ee7ca1cc39e898ce63a9
#
_cell.length_a   1.000
_cell.length_b   1.000
_cell.length_c   1.000
_cell.angle_alpha   90.00
_cell.angle_beta   90.00
_cell.angle_gamma   90.00
#
_symmetry.space_group_name_H-M   'P 1'
#
loop_
_entity.id
_entity.type
_entity.pdbx_description
1 polymer ?
#
loop_
_entity_poly.entity_id
_entity_poly.type
_entity_poly.pdbx_seq_one_letter_code
_entity_poly.pdbx_strand_id
1 'polypeptide(L)'
;MKINSIKIGPYIKDTLFFFKRLNIKKPIWLGTSMGGIIGMVLASKYKNIFKALILNDIGAFIDAAPLIKIGGYAKKTVLLDDLASAKEHLKLIYAQIGIKDEEDWDYLTKYSVISTFGGKYKMNYDPAITKGMKNASNQEDVKLWSVWNKIKCRILVIHGMKSQILTKSTVKKMKETKTFDLYEIKYAGHAPSLMNPEEINYVKSWLEKKS
;
A
#
# COMPACT_ATOMS: atom_id res chain seq x y z
N MET A 1 0.00 -11.56 -16.03
CA MET A 1 -1.35 -11.32 -15.49
C MET A 1 -1.54 -9.80 -15.40
N LYS A 2 -2.59 -9.31 -15.98
CA LYS A 2 -3.00 -7.90 -15.82
C LYS A 2 -4.10 -7.87 -14.74
N ILE A 3 -3.98 -6.99 -13.80
CA ILE A 3 -5.08 -6.63 -12.91
C ILE A 3 -5.48 -5.24 -13.37
N ASN A 4 -6.51 -5.20 -14.19
CA ASN A 4 -6.93 -4.02 -14.96
C ASN A 4 -5.73 -3.46 -15.77
N SER A 5 -5.36 -2.19 -15.60
CA SER A 5 -4.23 -1.56 -16.30
C SER A 5 -2.85 -1.88 -15.70
N ILE A 6 -2.78 -2.45 -14.49
CA ILE A 6 -1.52 -2.69 -13.79
C ILE A 6 -0.94 -4.04 -14.23
N LYS A 7 0.27 -4.04 -14.80
CA LYS A 7 1.02 -5.26 -15.12
C LYS A 7 1.68 -5.81 -13.84
N ILE A 8 0.94 -6.59 -13.07
CA ILE A 8 1.46 -7.20 -11.81
C ILE A 8 2.53 -8.27 -12.06
N GLY A 9 2.56 -8.88 -13.25
CA GLY A 9 3.47 -9.98 -13.56
C GLY A 9 4.95 -9.70 -13.29
N PRO A 10 5.52 -8.57 -13.72
CA PRO A 10 6.91 -8.22 -13.42
C PRO A 10 7.19 -8.17 -11.92
N TYR A 11 6.40 -7.45 -11.15
CA TYR A 11 6.56 -7.34 -9.68
C TYR A 11 6.53 -8.70 -8.96
N ILE A 12 5.69 -9.63 -9.43
CA ILE A 12 5.68 -11.00 -8.91
C ILE A 12 6.99 -11.72 -9.20
N LYS A 13 7.51 -11.62 -10.43
CA LYS A 13 8.79 -12.23 -10.82
C LYS A 13 9.95 -11.65 -10.01
N ASP A 14 10.00 -10.33 -9.88
CA ASP A 14 11.05 -9.63 -9.14
C ASP A 14 11.03 -10.02 -7.66
N THR A 15 9.85 -10.09 -7.04
CA THR A 15 9.71 -10.53 -5.64
C THR A 15 10.19 -11.96 -5.44
N LEU A 16 9.83 -12.89 -6.34
CA LEU A 16 10.27 -14.28 -6.25
C LEU A 16 11.78 -14.41 -6.47
N PHE A 17 12.34 -13.64 -7.43
CA PHE A 17 13.79 -13.58 -7.64
C PHE A 17 14.50 -13.07 -6.39
N PHE A 18 13.98 -12.00 -5.77
CA PHE A 18 14.51 -11.43 -4.54
C PHE A 18 14.50 -12.45 -3.38
N PHE A 19 13.38 -13.16 -3.19
CA PHE A 19 13.29 -14.21 -2.16
C PHE A 19 14.30 -15.31 -2.39
N LYS A 20 14.45 -15.77 -3.63
CA LYS A 20 15.45 -16.78 -4.00
C LYS A 20 16.87 -16.28 -3.73
N ARG A 21 17.19 -15.04 -4.17
CA ARG A 21 18.54 -14.47 -4.06
C ARG A 21 18.98 -14.29 -2.61
N LEU A 22 18.05 -13.90 -1.72
CA LEU A 22 18.30 -13.69 -0.30
C LEU A 22 17.97 -14.91 0.58
N ASN A 23 17.65 -16.08 -0.02
CA ASN A 23 17.24 -17.28 0.69
C ASN A 23 16.09 -17.03 1.72
N ILE A 24 15.16 -16.15 1.38
CA ILE A 24 14.02 -15.83 2.23
C ILE A 24 12.98 -16.94 2.12
N LYS A 25 12.67 -17.58 3.26
CA LYS A 25 11.69 -18.68 3.35
C LYS A 25 10.53 -18.26 4.25
N LYS A 26 9.30 -18.35 3.75
CA LYS A 26 8.05 -18.07 4.47
C LYS A 26 8.10 -16.75 5.26
N PRO A 27 8.41 -15.60 4.63
CA PRO A 27 8.40 -14.33 5.33
C PRO A 27 7.00 -13.96 5.81
N ILE A 28 6.94 -13.00 6.71
CA ILE A 28 5.74 -12.21 6.93
C ILE A 28 5.77 -11.08 5.89
N TRP A 29 4.67 -10.91 5.16
CA TRP A 29 4.54 -9.85 4.16
C TRP A 29 3.63 -8.76 4.67
N LEU A 30 4.14 -7.54 4.81
CA LEU A 30 3.32 -6.34 5.00
C LEU A 30 3.30 -5.57 3.68
N GLY A 31 2.14 -5.38 3.12
CA GLY A 31 1.96 -4.67 1.86
C GLY A 31 0.95 -3.55 1.95
N THR A 32 1.39 -2.33 1.64
CA THR A 32 0.52 -1.16 1.52
C THR A 32 0.04 -1.01 0.09
N SER A 33 -1.26 -0.79 -0.12
CA SER A 33 -1.82 -0.50 -1.45
C SER A 33 -1.37 -1.52 -2.51
N MET A 34 -0.63 -1.12 -3.54
CA MET A 34 -0.09 -2.03 -4.57
C MET A 34 0.76 -3.16 -3.97
N GLY A 35 1.53 -2.90 -2.92
CA GLY A 35 2.28 -3.93 -2.21
C GLY A 35 1.39 -5.01 -1.60
N GLY A 36 0.20 -4.64 -1.12
CA GLY A 36 -0.80 -5.59 -0.66
C GLY A 36 -1.42 -6.41 -1.79
N ILE A 37 -1.66 -5.81 -2.96
CA ILE A 37 -2.13 -6.55 -4.16
C ILE A 37 -1.08 -7.59 -4.57
N ILE A 38 0.21 -7.22 -4.61
CA ILE A 38 1.30 -8.15 -4.90
C ILE A 38 1.30 -9.30 -3.89
N GLY A 39 1.20 -8.99 -2.59
CA GLY A 39 1.12 -9.98 -1.52
C GLY A 39 -0.07 -10.94 -1.68
N MET A 40 -1.27 -10.41 -1.94
CA MET A 40 -2.45 -11.23 -2.19
C MET A 40 -2.26 -12.18 -3.39
N VAL A 41 -1.71 -11.68 -4.50
CA VAL A 41 -1.48 -12.50 -5.70
C VAL A 41 -0.44 -13.60 -5.43
N LEU A 42 0.65 -13.27 -4.74
CA LEU A 42 1.66 -14.26 -4.33
C LEU A 42 1.05 -15.34 -3.43
N ALA A 43 0.34 -14.94 -2.37
CA ALA A 43 -0.29 -15.86 -1.43
C ALA A 43 -1.37 -16.75 -2.09
N SER A 44 -2.07 -16.23 -3.12
CA SER A 44 -3.07 -17.00 -3.86
C SER A 44 -2.48 -18.03 -4.83
N LYS A 45 -1.28 -17.77 -5.36
CA LYS A 45 -0.63 -18.62 -6.37
C LYS A 45 0.34 -19.63 -5.77
N TYR A 46 1.02 -19.26 -4.70
CA TYR A 46 2.10 -20.07 -4.13
C TYR A 46 1.71 -20.49 -2.71
N LYS A 47 1.33 -21.75 -2.57
CA LYS A 47 0.97 -22.32 -1.26
C LYS A 47 2.14 -22.15 -0.27
N ASN A 48 1.81 -21.66 0.93
CA ASN A 48 2.77 -21.48 2.04
C ASN A 48 3.95 -20.52 1.73
N ILE A 49 3.80 -19.59 0.77
CA ILE A 49 4.84 -18.62 0.48
C ILE A 49 5.08 -17.67 1.65
N PHE A 50 4.02 -17.33 2.40
CA PHE A 50 4.07 -16.46 3.57
C PHE A 50 3.70 -17.21 4.85
N LYS A 51 4.34 -16.83 5.97
CA LYS A 51 3.88 -17.16 7.31
C LYS A 51 2.59 -16.40 7.65
N ALA A 52 2.55 -15.12 7.31
CA ALA A 52 1.41 -14.24 7.49
C ALA A 52 1.39 -13.12 6.44
N LEU A 53 0.22 -12.56 6.17
CA LEU A 53 -0.01 -11.46 5.24
C LEU A 53 -0.68 -10.30 5.98
N ILE A 54 -0.05 -9.12 5.97
CA ILE A 54 -0.60 -7.88 6.49
C ILE A 54 -0.94 -6.99 5.31
N LEU A 55 -2.22 -6.65 5.18
CA LEU A 55 -2.74 -5.79 4.13
C LEU A 55 -3.03 -4.40 4.71
N ASN A 56 -2.16 -3.43 4.40
CA ASN A 56 -2.37 -2.06 4.83
C ASN A 56 -3.24 -1.32 3.82
N ASP A 57 -4.47 -1.14 4.19
CA ASP A 57 -5.54 -0.39 3.54
C ASP A 57 -5.78 -0.80 2.08
N ILE A 58 -5.85 -2.10 1.85
CA ILE A 58 -6.18 -2.71 0.56
C ILE A 58 -6.98 -3.99 0.76
N GLY A 59 -7.86 -4.32 -0.20
CA GLY A 59 -8.73 -5.48 -0.10
C GLY A 59 -9.07 -6.12 -1.44
N ALA A 60 -10.11 -6.97 -1.40
CA ALA A 60 -10.54 -7.77 -2.53
C ALA A 60 -11.27 -6.99 -3.64
N PHE A 61 -11.60 -5.71 -3.39
CA PHE A 61 -12.25 -4.83 -4.33
C PHE A 61 -11.78 -3.39 -4.13
N ILE A 62 -11.56 -2.67 -5.23
CA ILE A 62 -11.18 -1.25 -5.22
C ILE A 62 -11.97 -0.55 -6.33
N ASP A 63 -12.68 0.50 -5.97
CA ASP A 63 -13.36 1.37 -6.93
C ASP A 63 -12.38 2.10 -7.84
N ALA A 64 -12.76 2.32 -9.10
CA ALA A 64 -11.94 3.03 -10.07
C ALA A 64 -11.72 4.50 -9.71
N ALA A 65 -12.75 5.19 -9.20
CA ALA A 65 -12.72 6.63 -8.99
C ALA A 65 -11.61 7.11 -8.04
N PRO A 66 -11.37 6.51 -6.86
CA PRO A 66 -10.23 6.86 -6.01
C PRO A 66 -8.87 6.60 -6.66
N LEU A 67 -8.74 5.54 -7.48
CA LEU A 67 -7.48 5.24 -8.19
C LEU A 67 -7.13 6.33 -9.22
N ILE A 68 -8.14 6.92 -9.86
CA ILE A 68 -7.97 8.02 -10.81
C ILE A 68 -7.36 9.24 -10.09
N LYS A 69 -7.87 9.57 -8.89
CA LYS A 69 -7.33 10.68 -8.09
C LYS A 69 -5.86 10.47 -7.74
N ILE A 70 -5.51 9.28 -7.23
CA ILE A 70 -4.12 8.94 -6.89
C ILE A 70 -3.20 9.05 -8.11
N GLY A 71 -3.62 8.51 -9.26
CA GLY A 71 -2.87 8.62 -10.51
C GLY A 71 -2.66 10.05 -10.99
N GLY A 72 -3.60 10.96 -10.69
CA GLY A 72 -3.50 12.39 -11.01
C GLY A 72 -2.36 13.10 -10.27
N TYR A 73 -2.16 12.80 -8.99
CA TYR A 73 -1.07 13.38 -8.20
C TYR A 73 0.31 12.89 -8.64
N ALA A 74 0.43 11.62 -8.96
CA ALA A 74 1.72 11.01 -9.31
C ALA A 74 2.25 11.41 -10.69
N LYS A 75 1.42 12.00 -11.58
CA LYS A 75 1.83 12.40 -12.94
C LYS A 75 2.62 13.69 -13.01
N LYS A 76 2.53 14.56 -12.00
CA LYS A 76 3.18 15.87 -12.01
C LYS A 76 4.52 15.79 -11.29
N THR A 77 5.62 16.01 -12.01
CA THR A 77 6.90 16.26 -11.35
C THR A 77 6.87 17.68 -10.79
N VAL A 78 6.87 17.79 -9.48
CA VAL A 78 6.95 19.06 -8.76
C VAL A 78 8.40 19.25 -8.32
N LEU A 79 8.98 20.40 -8.63
CA LEU A 79 10.26 20.83 -8.08
C LEU A 79 9.99 21.69 -6.84
N LEU A 80 10.66 21.36 -5.76
CA LEU A 80 10.49 21.95 -4.44
C LEU A 80 11.79 22.65 -4.07
N ASP A 81 11.72 23.85 -3.52
CA ASP A 81 12.90 24.70 -3.33
C ASP A 81 13.80 24.17 -2.21
N ASP A 82 13.23 23.62 -1.16
CA ASP A 82 13.94 23.10 0.02
C ASP A 82 13.16 21.93 0.68
N LEU A 83 13.70 21.40 1.78
CA LEU A 83 13.03 20.33 2.53
C LEU A 83 11.77 20.81 3.25
N ALA A 84 11.68 22.09 3.62
CA ALA A 84 10.50 22.63 4.27
C ALA A 84 9.30 22.64 3.29
N SER A 85 9.51 23.17 2.08
CA SER A 85 8.49 23.13 1.01
C SER A 85 8.16 21.70 0.58
N ALA A 86 9.15 20.79 0.63
CA ALA A 86 8.92 19.37 0.39
C ALA A 86 8.02 18.73 1.46
N LYS A 87 8.24 19.05 2.73
CA LYS A 87 7.39 18.60 3.85
C LYS A 87 5.95 19.09 3.69
N GLU A 88 5.76 20.37 3.40
CA GLU A 88 4.41 20.92 3.19
C GLU A 88 3.72 20.27 1.99
N HIS A 89 4.44 20.03 0.91
CA HIS A 89 3.90 19.29 -0.23
C HIS A 89 3.47 17.86 0.14
N LEU A 90 4.28 17.14 0.93
CA LEU A 90 3.95 15.80 1.41
C LEU A 90 2.74 15.82 2.35
N LYS A 91 2.65 16.79 3.27
CA LYS A 91 1.48 16.97 4.12
C LYS A 91 0.21 17.16 3.32
N LEU A 92 0.28 17.87 2.18
CA LEU A 92 -0.86 18.09 1.30
C LEU A 92 -1.30 16.80 0.60
N ILE A 93 -0.36 16.07 -0.03
CA ILE A 93 -0.71 14.86 -0.81
C ILE A 93 -1.00 13.65 0.07
N TYR A 94 -0.44 13.60 1.28
CA TYR A 94 -0.61 12.52 2.25
C TYR A 94 -1.41 12.93 3.49
N ALA A 95 -2.25 13.97 3.39
CA ALA A 95 -3.03 14.51 4.52
C ALA A 95 -3.81 13.46 5.34
N GLN A 96 -4.13 12.33 4.74
CA GLN A 96 -4.97 11.31 5.36
C GLN A 96 -4.22 10.08 5.88
N ILE A 97 -2.87 10.03 5.80
CA ILE A 97 -2.13 8.83 6.24
C ILE A 97 -2.01 8.71 7.77
N GLY A 98 -2.44 9.72 8.51
CA GLY A 98 -2.59 9.65 9.96
C GLY A 98 -1.32 9.95 10.75
N ILE A 99 -0.30 10.56 10.16
CA ILE A 99 0.87 11.08 10.91
C ILE A 99 0.42 12.20 11.82
N LYS A 100 0.83 12.15 13.09
CA LYS A 100 0.48 13.13 14.14
C LYS A 100 1.62 14.07 14.48
N ASP A 101 2.85 13.57 14.47
CA ASP A 101 4.02 14.27 14.97
C ASP A 101 4.86 14.88 13.86
N GLU A 102 5.42 16.07 14.10
CA GLU A 102 6.25 16.76 13.12
C GLU A 102 7.55 15.99 12.80
N GLU A 103 8.12 15.30 13.79
CA GLU A 103 9.32 14.47 13.60
C GLU A 103 9.08 13.33 12.60
N ASP A 104 7.89 12.73 12.63
CA ASP A 104 7.49 11.70 11.67
C ASP A 104 7.34 12.28 10.26
N TRP A 105 6.84 13.53 10.13
CA TRP A 105 6.80 14.24 8.86
C TRP A 105 8.21 14.57 8.35
N ASP A 106 9.13 14.97 9.22
CA ASP A 106 10.53 15.20 8.84
C ASP A 106 11.20 13.91 8.37
N TYR A 107 10.97 12.82 9.09
CA TYR A 107 11.46 11.50 8.71
C TYR A 107 10.92 11.08 7.34
N LEU A 108 9.60 11.15 7.13
CA LEU A 108 8.97 10.80 5.86
C LEU A 108 9.52 11.68 4.73
N THR A 109 9.67 12.98 4.95
CA THR A 109 10.18 13.93 3.96
C THR A 109 11.58 13.55 3.53
N LYS A 110 12.48 13.33 4.47
CA LYS A 110 13.89 12.98 4.22
C LYS A 110 14.04 11.80 3.25
N TYR A 111 13.17 10.80 3.34
CA TYR A 111 13.25 9.59 2.52
C TYR A 111 12.34 9.60 1.28
N SER A 112 11.41 10.55 1.20
CA SER A 112 10.48 10.67 0.08
C SER A 112 10.97 11.56 -1.04
N VAL A 113 12.01 12.36 -0.83
CA VAL A 113 12.55 13.27 -1.83
C VAL A 113 14.05 13.07 -2.06
N ILE A 114 14.53 13.49 -3.21
CA ILE A 114 15.95 13.54 -3.56
C ILE A 114 16.30 14.93 -4.08
N SER A 115 17.52 15.38 -3.81
CA SER A 115 18.06 16.61 -4.40
C SER A 115 18.29 16.45 -5.90
N THR A 116 18.13 17.55 -6.62
CA THR A 116 18.42 17.65 -8.06
C THR A 116 19.72 18.44 -8.29
N PHE A 117 20.21 18.40 -9.54
CA PHE A 117 21.34 19.20 -9.96
C PHE A 117 21.00 20.67 -9.88
N GLY A 118 20.74 21.41 -9.22
CA GLY A 118 20.32 22.82 -9.03
C GLY A 118 19.83 23.09 -7.61
N GLY A 119 20.07 22.14 -6.69
CA GLY A 119 19.76 22.32 -5.26
C GLY A 119 18.28 22.19 -4.89
N LYS A 120 17.41 22.03 -5.87
CA LYS A 120 15.98 21.76 -5.63
C LYS A 120 15.73 20.29 -5.31
N TYR A 121 14.55 19.99 -4.77
CA TYR A 121 14.12 18.64 -4.45
C TYR A 121 13.02 18.15 -5.39
N LYS A 122 12.94 16.86 -5.60
CA LYS A 122 11.82 16.18 -6.28
C LYS A 122 11.48 14.89 -5.55
N MET A 123 10.28 14.37 -5.81
CA MET A 123 9.87 13.08 -5.27
C MET A 123 10.82 11.96 -5.72
N ASN A 124 11.18 11.07 -4.78
CA ASN A 124 12.11 9.95 -4.98
C ASN A 124 11.39 8.75 -5.61
N TYR A 125 10.82 8.93 -6.80
CA TYR A 125 10.29 7.83 -7.61
C TYR A 125 10.50 8.13 -9.10
N ASP A 126 10.54 7.08 -9.92
CA ASP A 126 10.59 7.21 -11.37
C ASP A 126 9.20 7.63 -11.90
N PRO A 127 9.06 8.80 -12.57
CA PRO A 127 7.78 9.21 -13.16
C PRO A 127 7.21 8.19 -14.17
N ALA A 128 8.05 7.30 -14.70
CA ALA A 128 7.60 6.23 -15.58
C ALA A 128 6.63 5.23 -14.91
N ILE A 129 6.59 5.17 -13.57
CA ILE A 129 5.63 4.33 -12.83
C ILE A 129 4.18 4.70 -13.18
N THR A 130 3.95 5.96 -13.54
CA THR A 130 2.62 6.45 -13.91
C THR A 130 2.24 6.21 -15.37
N LYS A 131 3.23 5.88 -16.23
CA LYS A 131 2.97 5.60 -17.66
C LYS A 131 2.03 4.42 -17.90
N GLY A 132 1.98 3.49 -16.95
CA GLY A 132 1.06 2.35 -16.99
C GLY A 132 -0.36 2.65 -16.50
N MET A 133 -0.57 3.80 -15.88
CA MET A 133 -1.89 4.25 -15.44
C MET A 133 -2.64 4.80 -16.64
N LYS A 134 -3.68 4.09 -17.08
CA LYS A 134 -4.55 4.51 -18.18
C LYS A 134 -5.15 5.89 -17.90
N ASN A 135 -5.54 6.60 -18.98
CA ASN A 135 -6.33 7.81 -18.87
C ASN A 135 -7.58 7.55 -18.01
N ALA A 136 -7.98 8.55 -17.23
CA ALA A 136 -9.10 8.48 -16.28
C ALA A 136 -10.39 7.85 -16.86
N SER A 137 -10.64 8.07 -18.15
CA SER A 137 -11.82 7.55 -18.87
C SER A 137 -11.85 6.01 -19.03
N ASN A 138 -10.74 5.31 -18.84
CA ASN A 138 -10.65 3.86 -19.08
C ASN A 138 -10.21 3.07 -17.83
N GLN A 139 -10.27 3.68 -16.65
CA GLN A 139 -10.00 3.01 -15.39
C GLN A 139 -11.22 2.19 -14.97
N GLU A 140 -11.02 0.91 -14.71
CA GLU A 140 -12.05 -0.01 -14.22
C GLU A 140 -11.80 -0.36 -12.76
N ASP A 141 -12.85 -0.84 -12.08
CA ASP A 141 -12.74 -1.40 -10.74
C ASP A 141 -11.76 -2.56 -10.69
N VAL A 142 -11.01 -2.67 -9.61
CA VAL A 142 -10.10 -3.79 -9.38
C VAL A 142 -10.84 -4.87 -8.60
N LYS A 143 -11.12 -6.00 -9.23
CA LYS A 143 -11.86 -7.14 -8.65
C LYS A 143 -10.91 -8.29 -8.35
N LEU A 144 -10.59 -8.51 -7.07
CA LEU A 144 -9.63 -9.51 -6.59
C LEU A 144 -10.28 -10.64 -5.78
N TRP A 145 -11.61 -10.80 -5.82
CA TRP A 145 -12.31 -11.81 -5.04
C TRP A 145 -11.79 -13.23 -5.26
N SER A 146 -11.51 -13.61 -6.53
CA SER A 146 -10.94 -14.92 -6.85
C SER A 146 -9.51 -15.11 -6.31
N VAL A 147 -8.74 -14.04 -6.17
CA VAL A 147 -7.40 -14.03 -5.55
C VAL A 147 -7.55 -14.14 -4.03
N TRP A 148 -8.39 -13.29 -3.43
CA TRP A 148 -8.68 -13.25 -2.01
C TRP A 148 -9.11 -14.61 -1.46
N ASN A 149 -10.07 -15.26 -2.10
CA ASN A 149 -10.62 -16.55 -1.66
C ASN A 149 -9.59 -17.69 -1.62
N LYS A 150 -8.50 -17.59 -2.41
CA LYS A 150 -7.43 -18.59 -2.46
C LYS A 150 -6.36 -18.43 -1.38
N ILE A 151 -6.30 -17.30 -0.68
CA ILE A 151 -5.28 -17.05 0.34
C ILE A 151 -5.55 -17.97 1.55
N LYS A 152 -4.53 -18.66 2.04
CA LYS A 152 -4.63 -19.64 3.13
C LYS A 152 -3.82 -19.29 4.38
N CYS A 153 -2.88 -18.33 4.27
CA CYS A 153 -2.10 -17.91 5.43
C CYS A 153 -2.94 -17.02 6.37
N ARG A 154 -2.43 -16.82 7.59
CA ARG A 154 -2.97 -15.85 8.55
C ARG A 154 -2.95 -14.44 7.96
N ILE A 155 -4.04 -13.68 8.13
CA ILE A 155 -4.21 -12.36 7.53
C ILE A 155 -4.55 -11.33 8.61
N LEU A 156 -3.85 -10.18 8.58
CA LEU A 156 -4.28 -8.95 9.23
C LEU A 156 -4.64 -7.94 8.14
N VAL A 157 -5.83 -7.37 8.23
CA VAL A 157 -6.24 -6.21 7.43
C VAL A 157 -6.19 -4.98 8.33
N ILE A 158 -5.40 -3.99 7.94
CA ILE A 158 -5.38 -2.67 8.57
C ILE A 158 -6.25 -1.75 7.70
N HIS A 159 -7.22 -1.10 8.31
CA HIS A 159 -8.21 -0.29 7.61
C HIS A 159 -8.22 1.14 8.15
N GLY A 160 -7.84 2.09 7.33
CA GLY A 160 -8.07 3.50 7.60
C GLY A 160 -9.55 3.84 7.41
N MET A 161 -10.27 4.17 8.49
CA MET A 161 -11.73 4.30 8.43
C MET A 161 -12.24 5.45 7.55
N LYS A 162 -11.34 6.37 7.14
CA LYS A 162 -11.61 7.45 6.17
C LYS A 162 -11.19 7.06 4.75
N SER A 163 -10.71 5.84 4.52
CA SER A 163 -10.23 5.39 3.21
C SER A 163 -11.35 5.28 2.19
N GLN A 164 -11.05 5.75 0.98
CA GLN A 164 -11.88 5.55 -0.22
C GLN A 164 -11.38 4.36 -1.05
N ILE A 165 -10.21 3.80 -0.76
CA ILE A 165 -9.63 2.63 -1.45
C ILE A 165 -10.14 1.33 -0.84
N LEU A 166 -9.98 1.15 0.47
CA LEU A 166 -10.59 0.05 1.20
C LEU A 166 -11.86 0.56 1.90
N THR A 167 -13.00 0.33 1.31
CA THR A 167 -14.28 0.81 1.87
C THR A 167 -14.80 -0.13 2.96
N LYS A 168 -15.63 0.39 3.88
CA LYS A 168 -16.32 -0.42 4.91
C LYS A 168 -17.16 -1.54 4.28
N SER A 169 -17.80 -1.29 3.14
CA SER A 169 -18.57 -2.30 2.41
C SER A 169 -17.68 -3.43 1.89
N THR A 170 -16.49 -3.10 1.37
CA THR A 170 -15.51 -4.11 0.95
C THR A 170 -15.03 -4.94 2.13
N VAL A 171 -14.68 -4.31 3.27
CA VAL A 171 -14.27 -5.02 4.51
C VAL A 171 -15.37 -5.97 4.99
N LYS A 172 -16.63 -5.50 5.02
CA LYS A 172 -17.79 -6.32 5.38
C LYS A 172 -17.89 -7.56 4.49
N LYS A 173 -17.85 -7.38 3.17
CA LYS A 173 -17.93 -8.48 2.20
C LYS A 173 -16.73 -9.43 2.30
N MET A 174 -15.53 -8.93 2.60
CA MET A 174 -14.37 -9.78 2.86
C MET A 174 -14.58 -10.68 4.09
N LYS A 175 -15.17 -10.15 5.18
CA LYS A 175 -15.52 -10.92 6.41
C LYS A 175 -16.55 -12.03 6.13
N GLU A 176 -17.47 -11.82 5.21
CA GLU A 176 -18.45 -12.83 4.81
C GLU A 176 -17.83 -14.04 4.11
N THR A 177 -16.64 -13.85 3.48
CA THR A 177 -15.99 -14.91 2.70
C THR A 177 -14.90 -15.65 3.43
N LYS A 178 -14.27 -15.05 4.45
CA LYS A 178 -13.25 -15.70 5.27
C LYS A 178 -12.96 -14.93 6.56
N THR A 179 -12.43 -15.64 7.55
CA THR A 179 -11.93 -15.08 8.80
C THR A 179 -10.56 -14.43 8.61
N PHE A 180 -10.38 -13.25 9.16
CA PHE A 180 -9.12 -12.52 9.28
C PHE A 180 -9.16 -11.55 10.45
N ASP A 181 -7.99 -11.14 10.95
CA ASP A 181 -7.87 -10.11 11.97
C ASP A 181 -8.01 -8.73 11.33
N LEU A 182 -8.74 -7.82 11.98
CA LEU A 182 -8.98 -6.46 11.50
C LEU A 182 -8.49 -5.43 12.52
N TYR A 183 -7.71 -4.46 12.08
CA TYR A 183 -7.34 -3.29 12.84
C TYR A 183 -7.86 -2.03 12.16
N GLU A 184 -8.78 -1.32 12.81
CA GLU A 184 -9.40 -0.11 12.28
C GLU A 184 -8.79 1.15 12.91
N ILE A 185 -8.26 2.04 12.06
CA ILE A 185 -7.64 3.30 12.47
C ILE A 185 -8.59 4.45 12.12
N LYS A 186 -9.26 5.00 13.14
CA LYS A 186 -10.36 5.96 12.99
C LYS A 186 -9.97 7.27 12.29
N TYR A 187 -8.76 7.72 12.53
CA TYR A 187 -8.27 9.02 12.05
C TYR A 187 -7.59 8.96 10.68
N ALA A 188 -7.22 7.79 10.21
CA ALA A 188 -6.50 7.62 8.94
C ALA A 188 -7.43 7.28 7.76
N GLY A 189 -6.97 7.67 6.57
CA GLY A 189 -7.51 7.27 5.28
C GLY A 189 -6.55 6.31 4.57
N HIS A 190 -6.40 6.47 3.25
CA HIS A 190 -5.51 5.62 2.45
C HIS A 190 -4.10 6.22 2.37
N ALA A 191 -3.10 5.55 2.82
CA ALA A 191 -3.07 4.35 3.67
C ALA A 191 -2.42 4.75 5.01
N PRO A 192 -2.86 4.16 6.13
CA PRO A 192 -2.25 4.47 7.43
C PRO A 192 -0.73 4.38 7.40
N SER A 193 -0.06 5.35 8.02
CA SER A 193 1.41 5.47 8.00
C SER A 193 2.11 4.35 8.73
N LEU A 194 1.47 3.80 9.76
CA LEU A 194 2.03 2.85 10.71
C LEU A 194 3.27 3.39 11.45
N MET A 195 3.31 4.71 11.67
CA MET A 195 4.38 5.39 12.39
C MET A 195 4.01 5.69 13.85
N ASN A 196 2.70 5.79 14.16
CA ASN A 196 2.28 6.06 15.53
C ASN A 196 2.58 4.87 16.44
N PRO A 197 3.01 5.09 17.70
CA PRO A 197 3.33 4.02 18.65
C PRO A 197 2.20 3.01 18.86
N GLU A 198 0.93 3.46 18.88
CA GLU A 198 -0.23 2.59 19.01
C GLU A 198 -0.34 1.60 17.83
N GLU A 199 -0.14 2.09 16.61
CA GLU A 199 -0.19 1.28 15.39
C GLU A 199 0.94 0.25 15.36
N ILE A 200 2.16 0.69 15.69
CA ILE A 200 3.35 -0.15 15.78
C ILE A 200 3.14 -1.27 16.81
N ASN A 201 2.68 -0.90 18.01
CA ASN A 201 2.45 -1.85 19.09
C ASN A 201 1.35 -2.85 18.75
N TYR A 202 0.28 -2.43 18.06
CA TYR A 202 -0.75 -3.36 17.60
C TYR A 202 -0.18 -4.39 16.63
N VAL A 203 0.55 -3.95 15.60
CA VAL A 203 1.15 -4.86 14.62
C VAL A 203 2.16 -5.79 15.30
N LYS A 204 3.02 -5.28 16.18
CA LYS A 204 3.97 -6.07 16.97
C LYS A 204 3.25 -7.16 17.78
N SER A 205 2.25 -6.78 18.57
CA SER A 205 1.48 -7.72 19.41
C SER A 205 0.75 -8.77 18.55
N TRP A 206 0.26 -8.37 17.36
CA TRP A 206 -0.35 -9.32 16.44
C TRP A 206 0.68 -10.32 15.89
N LEU A 207 1.89 -9.89 15.58
CA LEU A 207 2.97 -10.74 15.10
C LEU A 207 3.45 -11.76 16.15
N GLU A 208 3.44 -11.38 17.43
CA GLU A 208 3.86 -12.22 18.56
C GLU A 208 2.82 -13.31 18.93
N LYS A 209 1.55 -13.10 18.59
CA LYS A 209 0.51 -14.14 18.80
C LYS A 209 0.85 -15.36 17.93
N LYS A 210 1.12 -16.49 18.61
CA LYS A 210 1.28 -17.79 17.94
C LYS A 210 -0.04 -18.15 17.25
N SER A 211 0.05 -18.56 15.99
CA SER A 211 -1.06 -19.12 15.20
C SER A 211 -1.46 -20.47 15.76
#